data_040b91cc4904b7694ebbddf4d413a6c4
#
_entry.id   040b91cc4904b7694ebbddf4d413a6c4
#
_cell.length_a   1.000
_cell.length_b   1.000
_cell.length_c   1.000
_cell.angle_alpha   90.00
_cell.angle_beta   90.00
_cell.angle_gamma   90.00
#
_symmetry.space_group_name_H-M   'P 1'
#
loop_
_entity.id
_entity.type
_entity.pdbx_description
1 polymer ?
#
loop_
_entity_poly.entity_id
_entity_poly.type
_entity_poly.pdbx_seq_one_letter_code
_entity_poly.pdbx_strand_id
1 'polypeptide(L)'
;MKKNENLLSTLGYIYNSTFIPIHYYRGNSLISSYPLVDLPLDFFEVYKSMLSQAEKDLYYFSTKEFLYIGYCRNTKTGEEIVIGPVSSTRLSDDSIDSLISSYTLSPDLKPQIRDFYLQLPLFSLSQFLNILALVNKELTGNAIDLFDSFSIIDNSKEHAIGREHQDSLYERKES
;
A
#
# COMPACT_ATOMS: atom_id res chain seq x y z
N MET A 1 -1.18 -23.73 -10.98
CA MET A 1 -2.53 -23.18 -11.27
C MET A 1 -3.39 -23.07 -10.02
N LYS A 2 -3.70 -24.16 -9.32
CA LYS A 2 -4.56 -24.13 -8.12
C LYS A 2 -4.11 -23.19 -6.98
N LYS A 3 -2.80 -22.98 -6.79
CA LYS A 3 -2.27 -22.11 -5.70
C LYS A 3 -2.57 -20.64 -5.95
N ASN A 4 -2.54 -20.18 -7.20
CA ASN A 4 -2.82 -18.78 -7.55
C ASN A 4 -4.31 -18.44 -7.47
N GLU A 5 -5.17 -19.38 -7.83
CA GLU A 5 -6.62 -19.20 -7.70
C GLU A 5 -7.03 -19.05 -6.23
N ASN A 6 -6.42 -19.82 -5.34
CA ASN A 6 -6.65 -19.70 -3.91
C ASN A 6 -6.18 -18.37 -3.34
N LEU A 7 -5.01 -17.87 -3.76
CA LEU A 7 -4.50 -16.57 -3.33
C LEU A 7 -5.45 -15.44 -3.77
N LEU A 8 -5.85 -15.40 -5.03
CA LEU A 8 -6.76 -14.38 -5.55
C LEU A 8 -8.11 -14.41 -4.82
N SER A 9 -8.67 -15.60 -4.57
CA SER A 9 -9.90 -15.74 -3.80
C SER A 9 -9.74 -15.21 -2.37
N THR A 10 -8.63 -15.52 -1.72
CA THR A 10 -8.33 -15.04 -0.36
C THR A 10 -8.19 -13.52 -0.33
N LEU A 11 -7.51 -12.93 -1.28
CA LEU A 11 -7.39 -11.47 -1.39
C LEU A 11 -8.76 -10.81 -1.60
N GLY A 12 -9.61 -11.41 -2.43
CA GLY A 12 -10.98 -10.96 -2.62
C GLY A 12 -11.81 -11.01 -1.33
N TYR A 13 -11.69 -12.07 -0.54
CA TYR A 13 -12.37 -12.17 0.76
C TYR A 13 -11.86 -11.16 1.77
N ILE A 14 -10.55 -10.92 1.81
CA ILE A 14 -9.96 -9.90 2.68
C ILE A 14 -10.49 -8.52 2.29
N TYR A 15 -10.49 -8.18 1.01
CA TYR A 15 -11.04 -6.92 0.54
C TYR A 15 -12.52 -6.77 0.89
N ASN A 16 -13.35 -7.76 0.60
CA ASN A 16 -14.79 -7.71 0.88
C ASN A 16 -15.11 -7.61 2.38
N SER A 17 -14.21 -8.08 3.23
CA SER A 17 -14.37 -8.01 4.69
C SER A 17 -13.84 -6.73 5.31
N THR A 18 -12.85 -6.10 4.72
CA THR A 18 -12.11 -4.98 5.32
C THR A 18 -12.21 -3.68 4.53
N PHE A 19 -12.52 -3.76 3.24
CA PHE A 19 -12.44 -2.66 2.26
C PHE A 19 -11.03 -2.05 2.12
N ILE A 20 -9.99 -2.77 2.58
CA ILE A 20 -8.61 -2.34 2.39
C ILE A 20 -8.22 -2.56 0.92
N PRO A 21 -7.77 -1.53 0.20
CA PRO A 21 -7.28 -1.71 -1.15
C PRO A 21 -6.12 -2.70 -1.22
N ILE A 22 -6.15 -3.59 -2.20
CA ILE A 22 -5.13 -4.63 -2.41
C ILE A 22 -4.72 -4.64 -3.86
N HIS A 23 -3.41 -4.61 -4.12
CA HIS A 23 -2.82 -4.71 -5.45
C HIS A 23 -1.83 -5.85 -5.49
N TYR A 24 -2.07 -6.79 -6.38
CA TYR A 24 -1.23 -7.97 -6.57
C TYR A 24 -0.47 -7.89 -7.88
N TYR A 25 0.85 -8.01 -7.78
CA TYR A 25 1.78 -7.91 -8.90
C TYR A 25 2.57 -9.20 -9.06
N ARG A 26 2.96 -9.48 -10.29
CA ARG A 26 3.98 -10.47 -10.61
C ARG A 26 5.02 -9.82 -11.51
N GLY A 27 6.25 -9.72 -11.00
CA GLY A 27 7.25 -8.85 -11.60
C GLY A 27 6.75 -7.41 -11.61
N ASN A 28 6.77 -6.76 -12.77
CA ASN A 28 6.26 -5.39 -12.91
C ASN A 28 4.81 -5.32 -13.41
N SER A 29 4.12 -6.46 -13.52
CA SER A 29 2.76 -6.52 -14.06
C SER A 29 1.73 -6.60 -12.95
N LEU A 30 0.74 -5.70 -12.96
CA LEU A 30 -0.43 -5.79 -12.09
C LEU A 30 -1.30 -6.96 -12.58
N ILE A 31 -1.52 -7.93 -11.69
CA ILE A 31 -2.33 -9.12 -11.97
C ILE A 31 -3.77 -8.91 -11.51
N SER A 32 -3.95 -8.28 -10.37
CA SER A 32 -5.28 -8.05 -9.79
C SER A 32 -5.28 -6.83 -8.90
N SER A 33 -6.40 -6.12 -8.88
CA SER A 33 -6.64 -4.95 -8.03
C SER A 33 -8.00 -5.06 -7.36
N TYR A 34 -8.05 -4.75 -6.08
CA TYR A 34 -9.26 -4.65 -5.27
C TYR A 34 -9.26 -3.29 -4.54
N PRO A 35 -10.27 -2.43 -4.70
CA PRO A 35 -11.35 -2.56 -5.69
C PRO A 35 -10.82 -2.45 -7.12
N LEU A 36 -11.63 -2.90 -8.07
CA LEU A 36 -11.46 -2.54 -9.47
C LEU A 36 -11.87 -1.07 -9.62
N VAL A 37 -10.90 -0.18 -9.52
CA VAL A 37 -11.13 1.26 -9.68
C VAL A 37 -10.52 1.75 -10.97
N ASP A 38 -11.24 2.65 -11.65
CA ASP A 38 -10.74 3.42 -12.79
C ASP A 38 -9.76 4.53 -12.36
N LEU A 39 -8.90 4.24 -11.36
CA LEU A 39 -7.80 5.13 -11.03
C LEU A 39 -6.60 4.81 -11.92
N PRO A 40 -5.84 5.82 -12.34
CA PRO A 40 -4.63 5.60 -13.11
C PRO A 40 -3.70 4.66 -12.36
N LEU A 41 -3.17 3.67 -13.04
CA LEU A 41 -2.18 2.74 -12.48
C LEU A 41 -1.00 3.48 -11.85
N ASP A 42 -0.61 4.61 -12.41
CA ASP A 42 0.46 5.46 -11.91
C ASP A 42 0.24 5.90 -10.45
N PHE A 43 -1.02 6.08 -10.05
CA PHE A 43 -1.35 6.43 -8.67
C PHE A 43 -0.90 5.34 -7.68
N PHE A 44 -1.11 4.08 -8.01
CA PHE A 44 -0.70 2.95 -7.17
C PHE A 44 0.77 2.56 -7.37
N GLU A 45 1.31 2.79 -8.55
CA GLU A 45 2.73 2.57 -8.86
C GLU A 45 3.66 3.41 -7.98
N VAL A 46 3.23 4.60 -7.57
CA VAL A 46 3.97 5.43 -6.61
C VAL A 46 4.17 4.67 -5.30
N TYR A 47 3.12 4.08 -4.75
CA TYR A 47 3.21 3.31 -3.51
C TYR A 47 4.08 2.06 -3.68
N LYS A 48 3.90 1.32 -4.77
CA LYS A 48 4.72 0.15 -5.08
C LYS A 48 6.19 0.52 -5.19
N SER A 49 6.52 1.59 -5.91
CA SER A 49 7.91 2.05 -6.08
C SER A 49 8.55 2.42 -4.76
N MET A 50 7.83 3.11 -3.87
CA MET A 50 8.32 3.47 -2.55
C MET A 50 8.63 2.24 -1.69
N LEU A 51 7.76 1.24 -1.73
CA LEU A 51 7.84 0.05 -0.89
C LEU A 51 8.81 -0.99 -1.44
N SER A 52 8.87 -1.17 -2.76
CA SER A 52 9.77 -2.16 -3.38
C SER A 52 11.25 -1.80 -3.29
N GLN A 53 11.58 -0.54 -2.98
CA GLN A 53 12.95 -0.11 -2.68
C GLN A 53 13.43 -0.54 -1.29
N ALA A 54 12.54 -0.99 -0.42
CA ALA A 54 12.91 -1.55 0.87
C ALA A 54 13.65 -2.89 0.67
N GLU A 55 14.71 -3.10 1.42
CA GLU A 55 15.51 -4.34 1.39
C GLU A 55 14.80 -5.53 2.06
N LYS A 56 13.59 -5.32 2.58
CA LYS A 56 12.81 -6.32 3.33
C LYS A 56 11.68 -6.88 2.49
N ASP A 57 11.37 -8.16 2.70
CA ASP A 57 10.27 -8.86 2.03
C ASP A 57 8.91 -8.58 2.67
N LEU A 58 8.89 -8.05 3.88
CA LEU A 58 7.73 -7.61 4.61
C LEU A 58 7.99 -6.24 5.22
N TYR A 59 7.07 -5.30 4.96
CA TYR A 59 7.32 -3.92 5.28
C TYR A 59 6.02 -3.12 5.36
N TYR A 60 5.97 -2.11 6.20
CA TYR A 60 4.90 -1.11 6.15
C TYR A 60 5.46 0.30 6.19
N PHE A 61 4.70 1.22 5.68
CA PHE A 61 5.02 2.64 5.59
C PHE A 61 3.88 3.44 6.23
N SER A 62 4.24 4.49 6.98
CA SER A 62 3.29 5.46 7.52
C SER A 62 3.53 6.82 6.89
N THR A 63 2.49 7.41 6.32
CA THR A 63 2.57 8.79 5.82
C THR A 63 2.42 9.79 6.97
N LYS A 64 2.78 11.06 6.71
CA LYS A 64 2.56 12.16 7.66
C LYS A 64 1.09 12.41 7.98
N GLU A 65 0.17 11.97 7.12
CA GLU A 65 -1.28 12.03 7.31
C GLU A 65 -1.82 10.82 8.08
N PHE A 66 -0.94 9.97 8.63
CA PHE A 66 -1.27 8.75 9.37
C PHE A 66 -1.99 7.69 8.52
N LEU A 67 -1.67 7.64 7.24
CA LEU A 67 -2.05 6.51 6.38
C LEU A 67 -1.02 5.39 6.52
N TYR A 68 -1.49 4.14 6.52
CA TYR A 68 -0.63 2.96 6.54
C TYR A 68 -0.74 2.21 5.22
N ILE A 69 0.41 1.84 4.68
CA ILE A 69 0.53 1.06 3.46
C ILE A 69 1.49 -0.09 3.75
N GLY A 70 1.10 -1.29 3.38
CA GLY A 70 1.89 -2.50 3.60
C GLY A 70 2.35 -3.12 2.29
N TYR A 71 3.46 -3.81 2.38
CA TYR A 71 4.08 -4.51 1.27
C TYR A 71 4.58 -5.87 1.72
N CYS A 72 4.36 -6.88 0.91
CA CYS A 72 4.97 -8.17 1.08
C CYS A 72 5.38 -8.76 -0.27
N ARG A 73 6.45 -9.55 -0.24
CA ARG A 73 7.06 -10.15 -1.42
C ARG A 73 7.40 -11.61 -1.20
N ASN A 74 7.15 -12.42 -2.20
CA ASN A 74 7.70 -13.77 -2.27
C ASN A 74 8.89 -13.76 -3.23
N THR A 75 10.09 -13.81 -2.70
CA THR A 75 11.34 -13.76 -3.48
C THR A 75 11.53 -14.95 -4.42
N LYS A 76 10.91 -16.10 -4.09
CA LYS A 76 11.00 -17.31 -4.91
C LYS A 76 10.17 -17.23 -6.18
N THR A 77 9.04 -16.53 -6.13
CA THR A 77 8.09 -16.43 -7.24
C THR A 77 8.09 -15.08 -7.92
N GLY A 78 8.67 -14.05 -7.30
CA GLY A 78 8.61 -12.68 -7.77
C GLY A 78 7.25 -12.01 -7.59
N GLU A 79 6.37 -12.62 -6.81
CA GLU A 79 5.05 -12.07 -6.50
C GLU A 79 5.14 -11.03 -5.40
N GLU A 80 4.41 -9.93 -5.56
CA GLU A 80 4.37 -8.80 -4.65
C GLU A 80 2.94 -8.37 -4.40
N ILE A 81 2.64 -7.99 -3.17
CA ILE A 81 1.34 -7.43 -2.79
C ILE A 81 1.54 -6.11 -2.06
N VAL A 82 0.79 -5.10 -2.49
CA VAL A 82 0.65 -3.83 -1.79
C VAL A 82 -0.75 -3.78 -1.20
N ILE A 83 -0.87 -3.56 0.10
CA ILE A 83 -2.14 -3.38 0.79
C ILE A 83 -2.23 -1.99 1.39
N GLY A 84 -3.42 -1.40 1.33
CA GLY A 84 -3.65 -0.02 1.76
C GLY A 84 -3.81 0.92 0.57
N PRO A 85 -3.87 2.22 0.85
CA PRO A 85 -3.78 2.81 2.18
C PRO A 85 -4.98 2.53 3.08
N VAL A 86 -4.74 2.50 4.38
CA VAL A 86 -5.77 2.59 5.41
C VAL A 86 -5.49 3.82 6.29
N SER A 87 -6.51 4.34 6.93
CA SER A 87 -6.34 5.46 7.85
C SER A 87 -6.60 5.03 9.29
N SER A 88 -5.84 5.55 10.24
CA SER A 88 -6.12 5.35 11.65
C SER A 88 -7.19 6.31 12.18
N THR A 89 -7.40 7.42 11.48
CA THR A 89 -8.40 8.43 11.80
C THR A 89 -9.10 8.90 10.54
N ARG A 90 -10.28 9.48 10.70
CA ARG A 90 -11.00 10.08 9.57
C ARG A 90 -10.19 11.25 9.01
N LEU A 91 -9.93 11.24 7.73
CA LEU A 91 -9.20 12.31 7.06
C LEU A 91 -10.04 13.58 7.00
N SER A 92 -9.41 14.72 7.32
CA SER A 92 -10.00 16.03 7.10
C SER A 92 -9.92 16.43 5.62
N ASP A 93 -10.73 17.37 5.20
CA ASP A 93 -10.67 17.93 3.84
C ASP A 93 -9.29 18.51 3.52
N ASP A 94 -8.67 19.20 4.48
CA ASP A 94 -7.32 19.77 4.32
C ASP A 94 -6.26 18.67 4.13
N SER A 95 -6.37 17.58 4.86
CA SER A 95 -5.46 16.42 4.70
C SER A 95 -5.61 15.79 3.33
N ILE A 96 -6.83 15.64 2.84
CA ILE A 96 -7.10 15.10 1.50
C ILE A 96 -6.56 16.03 0.42
N ASP A 97 -6.79 17.33 0.54
CA ASP A 97 -6.27 18.34 -0.40
C ASP A 97 -4.73 18.33 -0.43
N SER A 98 -4.09 18.17 0.72
CA SER A 98 -2.63 18.01 0.82
C SER A 98 -2.15 16.74 0.11
N LEU A 99 -2.83 15.62 0.30
CA LEU A 99 -2.51 14.37 -0.39
C LEU A 99 -2.66 14.51 -1.92
N ILE A 100 -3.75 15.10 -2.38
CA ILE A 100 -4.00 15.30 -3.81
C ILE A 100 -2.98 16.24 -4.43
N SER A 101 -2.60 17.32 -3.73
CA SER A 101 -1.61 18.29 -4.23
C SER A 101 -0.20 17.71 -4.36
N SER A 102 0.10 16.62 -3.65
CA SER A 102 1.39 15.94 -3.77
C SER A 102 1.55 15.16 -5.08
N TYR A 103 0.46 14.94 -5.83
CA TYR A 103 0.47 14.25 -7.12
C TYR A 103 0.30 15.22 -8.28
N THR A 104 1.03 14.98 -9.36
CA THR A 104 0.83 15.69 -10.63
C THR A 104 -0.30 15.00 -11.40
N LEU A 105 -1.53 15.36 -11.06
CA LEU A 105 -2.71 14.75 -11.65
C LEU A 105 -3.41 15.72 -12.58
N SER A 106 -4.04 15.17 -13.64
CA SER A 106 -4.95 15.97 -14.42
C SER A 106 -6.14 16.42 -13.55
N PRO A 107 -6.69 17.63 -13.77
CA PRO A 107 -7.81 18.14 -12.96
C PRO A 107 -9.03 17.20 -12.92
N ASP A 108 -9.24 16.43 -13.98
CA ASP A 108 -10.37 15.51 -14.10
C ASP A 108 -10.30 14.31 -13.14
N LEU A 109 -9.10 13.97 -12.68
CA LEU A 109 -8.86 12.85 -11.77
C LEU A 109 -8.95 13.23 -10.29
N LYS A 110 -8.85 14.51 -9.97
CA LYS A 110 -8.88 14.98 -8.57
C LYS A 110 -10.14 14.58 -7.81
N PRO A 111 -11.36 14.70 -8.37
CA PRO A 111 -12.58 14.26 -7.69
C PRO A 111 -12.58 12.76 -7.40
N GLN A 112 -12.11 11.93 -8.32
CA GLN A 112 -12.05 10.47 -8.16
C GLN A 112 -11.09 10.07 -7.05
N ILE A 113 -9.93 10.72 -6.99
CA ILE A 113 -8.93 10.47 -5.96
C ILE A 113 -9.42 10.97 -4.60
N ARG A 114 -10.13 12.11 -4.56
CA ARG A 114 -10.76 12.60 -3.35
C ARG A 114 -11.77 11.58 -2.80
N ASP A 115 -12.64 11.06 -3.66
CA ASP A 115 -13.62 10.03 -3.28
C ASP A 115 -12.93 8.76 -2.77
N PHE A 116 -11.83 8.36 -3.39
CA PHE A 116 -11.02 7.24 -2.94
C PHE A 116 -10.52 7.45 -1.50
N TYR A 117 -9.93 8.59 -1.18
CA TYR A 117 -9.44 8.88 0.17
C TYR A 117 -10.57 9.02 1.20
N LEU A 118 -11.72 9.58 0.81
CA LEU A 118 -12.88 9.68 1.69
C LEU A 118 -13.46 8.32 2.08
N GLN A 119 -13.30 7.31 1.25
CA GLN A 119 -13.82 5.96 1.45
C GLN A 119 -12.82 5.01 2.11
N LEU A 120 -11.63 5.49 2.48
CA LEU A 120 -10.62 4.63 3.10
C LEU A 120 -11.14 4.02 4.41
N PRO A 121 -10.91 2.73 4.62
CA PRO A 121 -11.29 2.06 5.86
C PRO A 121 -10.44 2.57 7.03
N LEU A 122 -11.04 2.58 8.22
CA LEU A 122 -10.39 2.96 9.45
C LEU A 122 -9.90 1.73 10.20
N PHE A 123 -8.59 1.65 10.41
CA PHE A 123 -7.96 0.57 11.15
C PHE A 123 -6.87 1.14 12.07
N SER A 124 -6.76 0.58 13.27
CA SER A 124 -5.57 0.81 14.07
C SER A 124 -4.35 0.18 13.40
N LEU A 125 -3.15 0.65 13.73
CA LEU A 125 -1.91 0.06 13.21
C LEU A 125 -1.84 -1.44 13.54
N SER A 126 -2.21 -1.81 14.77
CA SER A 126 -2.21 -3.22 15.19
C SER A 126 -3.14 -4.10 14.34
N GLN A 127 -4.36 -3.64 14.07
CA GLN A 127 -5.29 -4.35 13.19
C GLN A 127 -4.73 -4.48 11.77
N PHE A 128 -4.21 -3.38 11.23
CA PHE A 128 -3.61 -3.37 9.89
C PHE A 128 -2.44 -4.33 9.77
N LEU A 129 -1.54 -4.36 10.75
CA LEU A 129 -0.39 -5.26 10.75
C LEU A 129 -0.79 -6.75 10.86
N ASN A 130 -1.88 -7.06 11.57
CA ASN A 130 -2.42 -8.42 11.57
C ASN A 130 -2.94 -8.83 10.18
N ILE A 131 -3.57 -7.92 9.46
CA ILE A 131 -4.05 -8.18 8.10
C ILE A 131 -2.85 -8.33 7.14
N LEU A 132 -1.83 -7.48 7.26
CA LEU A 132 -0.59 -7.60 6.48
C LEU A 132 0.10 -8.96 6.74
N ALA A 133 0.15 -9.41 7.99
CA ALA A 133 0.69 -10.72 8.36
C ALA A 133 -0.09 -11.87 7.73
N LEU A 134 -1.42 -11.78 7.71
CA LEU A 134 -2.28 -12.76 7.03
C LEU A 134 -2.01 -12.80 5.53
N VAL A 135 -1.94 -11.66 4.87
CA VAL A 135 -1.63 -11.56 3.44
C VAL A 135 -0.26 -12.14 3.14
N ASN A 136 0.74 -11.82 3.96
CA ASN A 136 2.09 -12.39 3.81
C ASN A 136 2.10 -13.91 3.96
N LYS A 137 1.36 -14.44 4.94
CA LYS A 137 1.24 -15.90 5.13
C LYS A 137 0.64 -16.59 3.90
N GLU A 138 -0.41 -16.01 3.33
CA GLU A 138 -1.03 -16.53 2.11
C GLU A 138 -0.07 -16.47 0.90
N LEU A 139 0.70 -15.40 0.78
CA LEU A 139 1.65 -15.20 -0.31
C LEU A 139 2.87 -16.11 -0.19
N THR A 140 3.47 -16.20 0.99
CA THR A 140 4.77 -16.86 1.20
C THR A 140 4.67 -18.24 1.86
N GLY A 141 3.55 -18.53 2.54
CA GLY A 141 3.39 -19.71 3.40
C GLY A 141 4.03 -19.55 4.79
N ASN A 142 4.65 -18.43 5.09
CA ASN A 142 5.34 -18.18 6.35
C ASN A 142 4.48 -17.38 7.32
N ALA A 143 4.24 -17.96 8.51
CA ALA A 143 3.67 -17.21 9.61
C ALA A 143 4.71 -16.26 10.21
N ILE A 144 4.27 -15.09 10.64
CA ILE A 144 5.10 -14.08 11.27
C ILE A 144 4.71 -13.99 12.75
N ASP A 145 5.70 -13.99 13.63
CA ASP A 145 5.49 -13.52 14.98
C ASP A 145 5.47 -11.99 14.97
N LEU A 146 4.28 -11.42 15.20
CA LEU A 146 4.08 -9.97 15.17
C LEU A 146 4.92 -9.25 16.22
N PHE A 147 5.19 -9.88 17.37
CA PHE A 147 6.04 -9.28 18.42
C PHE A 147 7.48 -9.15 17.96
N ASP A 148 8.03 -10.18 17.33
CA ASP A 148 9.39 -10.14 16.78
C ASP A 148 9.47 -9.22 15.56
N SER A 149 8.44 -9.18 14.73
CA SER A 149 8.38 -8.34 13.55
C SER A 149 8.28 -6.84 13.90
N PHE A 150 7.57 -6.46 14.97
CA PHE A 150 7.51 -5.07 15.44
C PHE A 150 8.86 -4.52 15.87
N SER A 151 9.75 -5.34 16.41
CA SER A 151 11.11 -4.93 16.80
C SER A 151 12.06 -4.76 15.60
N ILE A 152 11.74 -5.34 14.45
CA ILE A 152 12.57 -5.34 13.23
C ILE A 152 12.20 -4.19 12.29
N ILE A 153 10.96 -3.67 12.35
CA ILE A 153 10.50 -2.57 11.51
C ILE A 153 10.92 -1.23 12.12
N ASP A 154 12.08 -0.74 11.69
CA ASP A 154 12.60 0.57 12.10
C ASP A 154 11.95 1.68 11.27
N ASN A 155 10.93 2.31 11.83
CA ASN A 155 10.18 3.40 11.19
C ASN A 155 11.06 4.62 10.84
N SER A 156 12.21 4.81 11.50
CA SER A 156 13.05 6.00 11.28
C SER A 156 13.73 5.98 9.91
N LYS A 157 14.14 4.83 9.41
CA LYS A 157 14.71 4.69 8.06
C LYS A 157 13.65 4.81 6.96
N GLU A 158 12.44 4.45 7.27
CA GLU A 158 11.30 4.42 6.36
C GLU A 158 10.77 5.81 6.04
N HIS A 159 10.73 6.69 7.01
CA HIS A 159 10.43 8.11 6.80
C HIS A 159 11.47 8.81 5.91
N ALA A 160 12.75 8.41 5.97
CA ALA A 160 13.80 8.98 5.14
C ALA A 160 13.61 8.58 3.66
N ILE A 161 13.29 7.32 3.37
CA ILE A 161 13.05 6.83 2.00
C ILE A 161 11.84 7.54 1.37
N GLY A 162 10.76 7.72 2.12
CA GLY A 162 9.58 8.43 1.67
C GLY A 162 9.86 9.91 1.36
N ARG A 163 10.68 10.57 2.16
CA ARG A 163 11.10 11.96 1.94
C ARG A 163 11.99 12.10 0.70
N GLU A 164 12.99 11.25 0.55
CA GLU A 164 13.88 11.28 -0.63
C GLU A 164 13.10 11.08 -1.92
N HIS A 165 12.09 10.23 -1.91
CA HIS A 165 11.27 10.01 -3.10
C HIS A 165 10.33 11.19 -3.39
N GLN A 166 9.77 11.82 -2.36
CA GLN A 166 9.01 13.05 -2.52
C GLN A 166 9.89 14.20 -3.02
N ASP A 167 11.07 14.36 -2.45
CA ASP A 167 12.02 15.39 -2.86
C ASP A 167 12.49 15.19 -4.32
N SER A 168 12.74 13.94 -4.74
CA SER A 168 13.10 13.64 -6.12
C SER A 168 11.97 13.92 -7.13
N LEU A 169 10.73 13.79 -6.71
CA LEU A 169 9.56 14.17 -7.52
C LEU A 169 9.40 15.69 -7.62
N TYR A 170 9.79 16.44 -6.58
CA TYR A 170 9.79 17.90 -6.60
C TYR A 170 10.92 18.45 -7.47
N GLU A 171 12.14 17.91 -7.39
CA GLU A 171 13.27 18.33 -8.21
C GLU A 171 13.04 18.11 -9.71
N ARG A 172 12.29 17.09 -10.10
CA ARG A 172 11.89 16.89 -11.50
C ARG A 172 10.88 17.90 -12.02
N LYS A 173 10.22 18.66 -11.16
CA LYS A 173 9.27 19.72 -11.56
C LYS A 173 9.95 21.07 -11.82
N GLU A 174 11.13 21.28 -11.27
CA GLU A 174 11.88 22.55 -11.43
C GLU A 174 12.90 22.51 -12.59
N SER A 175 13.12 21.38 -13.20
CA SER A 175 13.96 21.19 -14.38
C SER A 175 13.13 20.96 -15.65
#